data_c7cb972c0b01d2c6348c0d9951602b7f
#
_entry.id   c7cb972c0b01d2c6348c0d9951602b7f
#
_cell.length_a   1.000
_cell.length_b   1.000
_cell.length_c   1.000
_cell.angle_alpha   90.00
_cell.angle_beta   90.00
_cell.angle_gamma   90.00
#
_symmetry.space_group_name_H-M   'P 1'
#
loop_
_entity.id
_entity.type
_entity.pdbx_description
1 polymer ?
#
loop_
_entity_poly.entity_id
_entity_poly.type
_entity_poly.pdbx_seq_one_letter_code
_entity_poly.pdbx_strand_id
1 'polypeptide(L)'
;LRMSRGLGDVYKRQELVRTYKGVRYYNDSIASSPSRAIAGLRSFSEKVIMIAGGYDKHIPFDVLGPEIVAHVKLLVLCGATADKIRAAVENASGYRPGHPEIIDAAPLAAAVQAARDRAQPGDVVTLSPACASFDQFKNFAERGDFFKAIVNGWEE
;
A
#
# COMPACT_ATOMS: atom_id res chain seq x y z
N LEU A 1 -26.75 9.35 -0.45
CA LEU A 1 -26.73 7.91 -0.27
C LEU A 1 -26.31 7.18 -1.54
N ARG A 2 -26.90 7.56 -2.66
CA ARG A 2 -26.54 6.96 -3.95
C ARG A 2 -25.11 7.25 -4.33
N MET A 3 -24.70 8.48 -4.18
CA MET A 3 -23.35 8.88 -4.46
C MET A 3 -22.37 8.14 -3.54
N SER A 4 -22.71 8.05 -2.28
CA SER A 4 -21.90 7.34 -1.32
C SER A 4 -21.77 5.86 -1.70
N ARG A 5 -22.86 5.27 -2.19
CA ARG A 5 -22.83 3.88 -2.64
C ARG A 5 -21.95 3.72 -3.87
N GLY A 6 -22.02 4.64 -4.83
CA GLY A 6 -21.18 4.61 -6.00
C GLY A 6 -19.70 4.69 -5.65
N LEU A 7 -19.36 5.62 -4.74
CA LEU A 7 -17.99 5.71 -4.24
C LEU A 7 -17.61 4.43 -3.51
N GLY A 8 -18.53 3.87 -2.73
CA GLY A 8 -18.27 2.61 -2.06
C GLY A 8 -17.98 1.48 -3.03
N ASP A 9 -18.67 1.44 -4.16
CA ASP A 9 -18.41 0.42 -5.17
C ASP A 9 -17.01 0.58 -5.78
N VAL A 10 -16.59 1.81 -6.06
CA VAL A 10 -15.24 2.07 -6.56
C VAL A 10 -14.19 1.63 -5.57
N TYR A 11 -14.43 1.86 -4.29
CA TYR A 11 -13.46 1.59 -3.24
C TYR A 11 -13.63 0.23 -2.58
N LYS A 12 -14.63 -0.55 -2.97
CA LYS A 12 -14.86 -1.88 -2.42
C LYS A 12 -13.74 -2.86 -2.70
N ARG A 13 -12.84 -2.51 -3.63
CA ARG A 13 -11.66 -3.33 -3.85
C ARG A 13 -10.75 -3.36 -2.64
N GLN A 14 -10.83 -2.32 -1.81
CA GLN A 14 -10.12 -2.29 -0.55
C GLN A 14 -10.95 -2.97 0.51
N GLU A 15 -10.30 -3.80 1.27
CA GLU A 15 -10.97 -4.58 2.28
C GLU A 15 -10.38 -4.24 3.64
N LEU A 16 -11.20 -3.76 4.56
CA LEU A 16 -10.75 -3.59 5.94
C LEU A 16 -10.61 -4.98 6.55
N VAL A 17 -9.37 -5.37 6.81
CA VAL A 17 -9.07 -6.67 7.36
C VAL A 17 -9.32 -6.69 8.85
N ARG A 18 -8.82 -5.66 9.55
CA ARG A 18 -8.85 -5.64 11.01
C ARG A 18 -8.46 -4.27 11.51
N THR A 19 -9.06 -3.86 12.61
CA THR A 19 -8.54 -2.76 13.41
C THR A 19 -7.79 -3.37 14.58
N TYR A 20 -6.49 -3.12 14.65
CA TYR A 20 -5.63 -3.71 15.66
C TYR A 20 -4.89 -2.60 16.38
N LYS A 21 -5.12 -2.51 17.68
CA LYS A 21 -4.52 -1.48 18.56
C LYS A 21 -4.72 -0.06 17.99
N GLY A 22 -5.91 0.19 17.47
CA GLY A 22 -6.28 1.48 16.92
C GLY A 22 -5.82 1.75 15.51
N VAL A 23 -5.14 0.80 14.87
CA VAL A 23 -4.65 0.92 13.49
C VAL A 23 -5.53 0.09 12.58
N ARG A 24 -6.01 0.69 11.48
CA ARG A 24 -6.85 0.00 10.50
C ARG A 24 -5.98 -0.55 9.39
N TYR A 25 -6.10 -1.85 9.15
CA TYR A 25 -5.32 -2.57 8.13
C TYR A 25 -6.22 -2.93 6.96
N TYR A 26 -5.87 -2.43 5.79
CA TYR A 26 -6.65 -2.64 4.56
C TYR A 26 -5.90 -3.52 3.57
N ASN A 27 -6.62 -4.43 2.93
CA ASN A 27 -6.11 -5.24 1.85
C ASN A 27 -6.55 -4.64 0.52
N ASP A 28 -5.61 -4.10 -0.25
CA ASP A 28 -5.85 -3.63 -1.60
C ASP A 28 -4.90 -4.36 -2.56
N SER A 29 -4.69 -5.64 -2.32
CA SER A 29 -3.79 -6.45 -3.14
C SER A 29 -4.21 -6.51 -4.61
N ILE A 30 -5.49 -6.26 -4.89
CA ILE A 30 -5.98 -6.17 -6.26
C ILE A 30 -5.37 -4.98 -7.02
N ALA A 31 -4.81 -4.00 -6.31
CA ALA A 31 -4.15 -2.85 -6.93
C ALA A 31 -2.79 -3.26 -7.49
N SER A 32 -2.82 -3.95 -8.63
CA SER A 32 -1.64 -4.53 -9.28
C SER A 32 -1.05 -3.63 -10.35
N SER A 33 -1.44 -2.36 -10.36
CA SER A 33 -0.92 -1.36 -11.30
C SER A 33 -0.89 0.00 -10.61
N PRO A 34 -0.06 0.94 -11.11
CA PRO A 34 -0.03 2.29 -10.53
C PRO A 34 -1.38 2.98 -10.51
N SER A 35 -2.18 2.88 -11.58
CA SER A 35 -3.47 3.57 -11.63
C SER A 35 -4.45 3.06 -10.58
N ARG A 36 -4.44 1.75 -10.31
CA ARG A 36 -5.32 1.19 -9.29
C ARG A 36 -4.86 1.56 -7.89
N ALA A 37 -3.56 1.60 -7.66
CA ALA A 37 -3.02 2.05 -6.39
C ALA A 37 -3.39 3.51 -6.13
N ILE A 38 -3.34 4.35 -7.15
CA ILE A 38 -3.73 5.76 -7.03
C ILE A 38 -5.20 5.87 -6.59
N ALA A 39 -6.09 5.10 -7.22
CA ALA A 39 -7.50 5.11 -6.83
C ALA A 39 -7.68 4.75 -5.36
N GLY A 40 -6.93 3.75 -4.90
CA GLY A 40 -6.96 3.34 -3.50
C GLY A 40 -6.47 4.43 -2.56
N LEU A 41 -5.33 5.05 -2.88
CA LEU A 41 -4.79 6.12 -2.04
C LEU A 41 -5.75 7.30 -1.92
N ARG A 42 -6.42 7.65 -3.00
CA ARG A 42 -7.36 8.77 -3.00
C ARG A 42 -8.63 8.49 -2.21
N SER A 43 -8.88 7.24 -1.83
CA SER A 43 -10.06 6.89 -1.05
C SER A 43 -9.93 7.25 0.43
N PHE A 44 -8.73 7.53 0.90
CA PHE A 44 -8.51 7.89 2.31
C PHE A 44 -8.39 9.40 2.46
N SER A 45 -8.94 9.93 3.55
CA SER A 45 -8.86 11.36 3.84
C SER A 45 -7.55 11.73 4.54
N GLU A 46 -6.90 10.75 5.18
CA GLU A 46 -5.62 10.98 5.88
C GLU A 46 -4.48 10.35 5.09
N LYS A 47 -3.26 10.77 5.41
CA LYS A 47 -2.08 10.12 4.86
C LYS A 47 -1.91 8.74 5.48
N VAL A 48 -1.54 7.78 4.65
CA VAL A 48 -1.50 6.37 5.04
C VAL A 48 -0.08 5.83 5.10
N ILE A 49 0.05 4.67 5.72
CA ILE A 49 1.24 3.82 5.60
C ILE A 49 0.96 2.85 4.46
N MET A 50 1.77 2.93 3.40
CA MET A 50 1.57 2.14 2.20
C MET A 50 2.65 1.07 2.08
N ILE A 51 2.23 -0.16 1.86
CA ILE A 51 3.14 -1.25 1.51
C ILE A 51 3.03 -1.46 0.01
N ALA A 52 4.14 -1.30 -0.72
CA ALA A 52 4.15 -1.34 -2.17
C ALA A 52 5.36 -2.09 -2.70
N GLY A 53 5.24 -2.53 -3.95
CA GLY A 53 6.28 -3.24 -4.65
C GLY A 53 5.86 -4.65 -5.03
N GLY A 54 6.59 -5.25 -5.93
CA GLY A 54 6.30 -6.59 -6.40
C GLY A 54 7.01 -6.87 -7.71
N TYR A 55 6.35 -7.64 -8.56
CA TYR A 55 6.88 -8.05 -9.86
C TYR A 55 6.98 -6.87 -10.82
N ASP A 56 8.09 -6.81 -11.56
CA ASP A 56 8.35 -5.70 -12.49
C ASP A 56 7.82 -6.06 -13.89
N LYS A 57 6.72 -5.43 -14.28
CA LYS A 57 6.17 -5.54 -15.63
C LYS A 57 6.71 -4.47 -16.56
N HIS A 58 7.70 -3.69 -16.10
CA HIS A 58 8.28 -2.58 -16.85
C HIS A 58 7.26 -1.50 -17.19
N ILE A 59 6.30 -1.30 -16.29
CA ILE A 59 5.33 -0.21 -16.39
C ILE A 59 5.92 1.00 -15.65
N PRO A 60 5.82 2.21 -16.21
CA PRO A 60 6.35 3.40 -15.52
C PRO A 60 5.59 3.70 -14.23
N PHE A 61 6.32 4.17 -13.22
CA PHE A 61 5.74 4.58 -11.95
C PHE A 61 5.65 6.09 -11.80
N ASP A 62 5.92 6.84 -12.86
CA ASP A 62 6.01 8.30 -12.80
C ASP A 62 4.74 8.94 -12.26
N VAL A 63 3.58 8.43 -12.68
CA VAL A 63 2.29 8.99 -12.25
C VAL A 63 2.00 8.68 -10.78
N LEU A 64 2.60 7.63 -10.24
CA LEU A 64 2.39 7.23 -8.86
C LEU A 64 3.17 8.10 -7.88
N GLY A 65 4.33 8.61 -8.28
CA GLY A 65 5.20 9.38 -7.41
C GLY A 65 4.49 10.53 -6.71
N PRO A 66 3.90 11.48 -7.47
CA PRO A 66 3.20 12.61 -6.85
C PRO A 66 2.04 12.20 -5.96
N GLU A 67 1.35 11.12 -6.30
CA GLU A 67 0.23 10.61 -5.50
C GLU A 67 0.72 10.07 -4.15
N ILE A 68 1.85 9.39 -4.17
CA ILE A 68 2.44 8.90 -2.92
C ILE A 68 2.88 10.09 -2.06
N VAL A 69 3.50 11.10 -2.65
CA VAL A 69 3.89 12.29 -1.89
C VAL A 69 2.66 12.94 -1.23
N ALA A 70 1.53 12.98 -1.93
CA ALA A 70 0.33 13.62 -1.44
C ALA A 70 -0.41 12.80 -0.38
N HIS A 71 -0.34 11.47 -0.46
CA HIS A 71 -1.24 10.60 0.30
C HIS A 71 -0.58 9.64 1.27
N VAL A 72 0.76 9.57 1.28
CA VAL A 72 1.49 8.57 2.08
C VAL A 72 2.43 9.26 3.04
N LYS A 73 2.43 8.84 4.30
CA LYS A 73 3.37 9.34 5.30
C LYS A 73 4.54 8.40 5.52
N LEU A 74 4.34 7.10 5.29
CA LEU A 74 5.40 6.09 5.36
C LEU A 74 5.19 5.12 4.20
N LEU A 75 6.21 4.98 3.39
CA LEU A 75 6.21 4.04 2.27
C LEU A 75 7.14 2.88 2.61
N VAL A 76 6.57 1.68 2.69
CA VAL A 76 7.33 0.46 2.94
C VAL A 76 7.46 -0.26 1.60
N LEU A 77 8.67 -0.39 1.11
CA LEU A 77 8.94 -0.98 -0.21
C LEU A 77 9.45 -2.40 -0.09
N CYS A 78 8.90 -3.28 -0.90
CA CYS A 78 9.36 -4.66 -1.01
C CYS A 78 9.25 -5.13 -2.46
N GLY A 79 10.05 -6.13 -2.82
CA GLY A 79 10.00 -6.71 -4.16
C GLY A 79 10.92 -6.05 -5.17
N ALA A 80 10.86 -6.54 -6.40
CA ALA A 80 11.81 -6.16 -7.44
C ALA A 80 11.69 -4.71 -7.91
N THR A 81 10.52 -4.09 -7.68
CA THR A 81 10.27 -2.72 -8.15
C THR A 81 10.60 -1.66 -7.11
N ALA A 82 11.12 -2.03 -5.95
CA ALA A 82 11.34 -1.09 -4.85
C ALA A 82 12.13 0.16 -5.29
N ASP A 83 13.24 -0.04 -5.99
CA ASP A 83 14.08 1.09 -6.40
C ASP A 83 13.37 1.99 -7.42
N LYS A 84 12.57 1.42 -8.30
CA LYS A 84 11.84 2.19 -9.31
C LYS A 84 10.76 3.05 -8.67
N ILE A 85 10.05 2.50 -7.69
CA ILE A 85 9.03 3.27 -6.97
C ILE A 85 9.69 4.37 -6.15
N ARG A 86 10.79 4.05 -5.46
CA ARG A 86 11.55 5.06 -4.72
C ARG A 86 11.96 6.22 -5.63
N ALA A 87 12.51 5.92 -6.80
CA ALA A 87 12.94 6.96 -7.73
C ALA A 87 11.77 7.83 -8.19
N ALA A 88 10.61 7.22 -8.47
CA ALA A 88 9.43 7.96 -8.89
C ALA A 88 8.98 8.93 -7.79
N VAL A 89 9.04 8.51 -6.52
CA VAL A 89 8.67 9.36 -5.39
C VAL A 89 9.68 10.49 -5.21
N GLU A 90 10.97 10.16 -5.22
CA GLU A 90 12.02 11.16 -4.97
C GLU A 90 12.11 12.19 -6.09
N ASN A 91 11.73 11.82 -7.31
CA ASN A 91 11.72 12.74 -8.44
C ASN A 91 10.41 13.51 -8.57
N ALA A 92 9.42 13.21 -7.74
CA ALA A 92 8.13 13.87 -7.82
C ALA A 92 8.22 15.31 -7.29
N SER A 93 7.46 16.20 -7.94
CA SER A 93 7.32 17.56 -7.45
C SER A 93 6.68 17.53 -6.05
N GLY A 94 7.23 18.30 -5.14
CA GLY A 94 6.73 18.38 -3.77
C GLY A 94 7.37 17.37 -2.82
N TYR A 95 8.19 16.46 -3.31
CA TYR A 95 8.89 15.54 -2.43
C TYR A 95 9.91 16.28 -1.58
N ARG A 96 9.98 15.92 -0.31
CA ARG A 96 11.04 16.37 0.61
C ARG A 96 11.54 15.16 1.39
N PRO A 97 12.82 15.08 1.72
CA PRO A 97 13.35 13.98 2.53
C PRO A 97 12.50 13.78 3.79
N GLY A 98 12.08 12.54 4.01
CA GLY A 98 11.20 12.19 5.13
C GLY A 98 9.72 12.44 4.91
N HIS A 99 9.30 12.96 3.75
CA HIS A 99 7.90 13.28 3.45
C HIS A 99 7.51 12.80 2.05
N PRO A 100 7.17 11.51 1.90
CA PRO A 100 7.04 10.45 2.92
C PRO A 100 8.39 9.91 3.37
N GLU A 101 8.39 9.31 4.53
CA GLU A 101 9.50 8.47 4.95
C GLU A 101 9.45 7.20 4.10
N ILE A 102 10.62 6.69 3.67
CA ILE A 102 10.69 5.50 2.81
C ILE A 102 11.62 4.51 3.48
N ILE A 103 11.14 3.29 3.66
CA ILE A 103 11.94 2.20 4.21
C ILE A 103 11.80 0.97 3.33
N ASP A 104 12.83 0.12 3.35
CA ASP A 104 12.83 -1.15 2.65
C ASP A 104 12.63 -2.27 3.64
N ALA A 105 11.77 -3.21 3.31
CA ALA A 105 11.58 -4.41 4.12
C ALA A 105 11.02 -5.51 3.22
N ALA A 106 11.74 -6.62 3.15
CA ALA A 106 11.34 -7.76 2.33
C ALA A 106 11.68 -9.03 3.10
N PRO A 107 10.93 -10.11 2.90
CA PRO A 107 9.78 -10.27 2.03
C PRO A 107 8.52 -9.57 2.57
N LEU A 108 7.36 -9.86 2.00
CA LEU A 108 6.12 -9.17 2.39
C LEU A 108 5.84 -9.28 3.89
N ALA A 109 6.11 -10.42 4.50
CA ALA A 109 5.91 -10.59 5.94
C ALA A 109 6.71 -9.57 6.73
N ALA A 110 7.97 -9.31 6.33
CA ALA A 110 8.80 -8.31 6.98
C ALA A 110 8.29 -6.90 6.73
N ALA A 111 7.74 -6.64 5.54
CA ALA A 111 7.15 -5.35 5.22
C ALA A 111 5.93 -5.06 6.11
N VAL A 112 5.08 -6.06 6.31
CA VAL A 112 3.92 -5.93 7.19
C VAL A 112 4.35 -5.66 8.62
N GLN A 113 5.38 -6.37 9.10
CA GLN A 113 5.90 -6.16 10.45
C GLN A 113 6.49 -4.77 10.61
N ALA A 114 7.23 -4.29 9.61
CA ALA A 114 7.81 -2.95 9.64
C ALA A 114 6.70 -1.89 9.70
N ALA A 115 5.64 -2.05 8.92
CA ALA A 115 4.50 -1.14 8.96
C ALA A 115 3.84 -1.14 10.33
N ARG A 116 3.65 -2.32 10.91
CA ARG A 116 3.05 -2.46 12.24
C ARG A 116 3.90 -1.75 13.30
N ASP A 117 5.21 -1.95 13.25
CA ASP A 117 6.12 -1.38 14.25
C ASP A 117 6.12 0.15 14.22
N ARG A 118 5.83 0.74 13.07
CA ARG A 118 5.84 2.19 12.90
C ARG A 118 4.46 2.81 13.04
N ALA A 119 3.41 2.02 13.02
CA ALA A 119 2.04 2.53 13.07
C ALA A 119 1.66 2.94 14.49
N GLN A 120 0.86 3.99 14.58
CA GLN A 120 0.32 4.49 15.84
C GLN A 120 -1.19 4.50 15.79
N PRO A 121 -1.87 4.48 16.96
CA PRO A 121 -3.34 4.53 16.97
C PRO A 121 -3.87 5.67 16.12
N GLY A 122 -4.86 5.37 15.30
CA GLY A 122 -5.42 6.30 14.33
C GLY A 122 -4.85 6.16 12.93
N ASP A 123 -3.73 5.46 12.77
CA ASP A 123 -3.13 5.26 11.46
C ASP A 123 -3.89 4.26 10.62
N VAL A 124 -3.68 4.36 9.31
CA VAL A 124 -4.17 3.40 8.31
C VAL A 124 -2.96 2.76 7.66
N VAL A 125 -2.94 1.44 7.61
CA VAL A 125 -1.96 0.67 6.85
C VAL A 125 -2.69 0.02 5.69
N THR A 126 -2.20 0.21 4.47
CA THR A 126 -2.80 -0.41 3.30
C THR A 126 -1.76 -1.19 2.50
N LEU A 127 -2.09 -2.44 2.19
CA LEU A 127 -1.33 -3.20 1.21
C LEU A 127 -1.86 -2.77 -0.16
N SER A 128 -1.14 -1.89 -0.82
CA SER A 128 -1.49 -1.38 -2.15
C SER A 128 -0.25 -1.50 -3.02
N PRO A 129 0.00 -2.69 -3.58
CA PRO A 129 1.31 -3.01 -4.13
C PRO A 129 1.70 -2.24 -5.39
N ALA A 130 0.74 -1.77 -6.16
CA ALA A 130 0.95 -1.12 -7.47
C ALA A 130 1.66 -2.03 -8.47
N CYS A 131 1.85 -3.29 -8.14
CA CYS A 131 2.61 -4.26 -8.92
C CYS A 131 1.91 -5.62 -8.92
N ALA A 132 2.18 -6.41 -9.93
CA ALA A 132 1.70 -7.78 -9.99
C ALA A 132 2.41 -8.63 -8.93
N SER A 133 1.82 -9.77 -8.62
CA SER A 133 2.26 -10.66 -7.55
C SER A 133 3.13 -11.83 -8.01
N PHE A 134 3.47 -11.89 -9.29
CA PHE A 134 3.97 -13.12 -9.92
C PHE A 134 5.34 -13.57 -9.43
N ASP A 135 6.07 -12.73 -8.72
CA ASP A 135 7.38 -13.10 -8.20
C ASP A 135 7.28 -13.99 -6.96
N GLN A 136 6.24 -13.86 -6.14
CA GLN A 136 6.12 -14.57 -4.88
C GLN A 136 4.78 -15.28 -4.69
N PHE A 137 3.77 -14.86 -5.40
CA PHE A 137 2.40 -15.39 -5.26
C PHE A 137 1.84 -15.70 -6.65
N LYS A 138 0.91 -16.64 -6.71
CA LYS A 138 0.27 -17.03 -7.98
C LYS A 138 -0.56 -15.92 -8.57
N ASN A 139 -1.19 -15.12 -7.69
CA ASN A 139 -2.08 -14.04 -8.11
C ASN A 139 -2.26 -13.06 -6.96
N PHE A 140 -2.98 -11.97 -7.22
CA PHE A 140 -3.20 -10.95 -6.20
C PHE A 140 -4.05 -11.45 -5.03
N ALA A 141 -4.94 -12.41 -5.27
CA ALA A 141 -5.78 -12.94 -4.21
C ALA A 141 -4.94 -13.71 -3.19
N GLU A 142 -3.99 -14.53 -3.66
CA GLU A 142 -3.09 -15.26 -2.76
C GLU A 142 -2.23 -14.29 -1.95
N ARG A 143 -1.73 -13.24 -2.58
CA ARG A 143 -0.96 -12.20 -1.87
C ARG A 143 -1.83 -11.52 -0.81
N GLY A 144 -3.07 -11.19 -1.15
CA GLY A 144 -4.00 -10.59 -0.20
C GLY A 144 -4.33 -11.51 0.97
N ASP A 145 -4.55 -12.80 0.68
CA ASP A 145 -4.82 -13.78 1.72
C ASP A 145 -3.64 -13.94 2.67
N PHE A 146 -2.43 -13.91 2.14
CA PHE A 146 -1.22 -13.97 2.94
C PHE A 146 -1.15 -12.78 3.90
N PHE A 147 -1.42 -11.59 3.41
CA PHE A 147 -1.45 -10.39 4.23
C PHE A 147 -2.52 -10.50 5.32
N LYS A 148 -3.71 -10.95 4.97
CA LYS A 148 -4.82 -11.08 5.91
C LYS A 148 -4.49 -12.10 7.01
N ALA A 149 -3.85 -13.20 6.64
CA ALA A 149 -3.46 -14.21 7.62
C ALA A 149 -2.50 -13.65 8.66
N ILE A 150 -1.54 -12.83 8.23
CA ILE A 150 -0.60 -12.19 9.15
C ILE A 150 -1.34 -11.26 10.11
N VAL A 151 -2.15 -10.37 9.56
CA VAL A 151 -2.84 -9.35 10.35
C VAL A 151 -3.81 -9.99 11.33
N ASN A 152 -4.56 -10.98 10.88
CA ASN A 152 -5.55 -11.66 11.71
C ASN A 152 -4.90 -12.61 12.73
N GLY A 153 -3.65 -12.96 12.53
CA GLY A 153 -2.93 -13.83 13.45
C GLY A 153 -2.32 -13.13 14.65
N TRP A 154 -2.32 -11.80 14.68
CA TRP A 154 -1.75 -11.08 15.82
C TRP A 154 -2.65 -11.22 17.05
N GLU A 155 -2.01 -11.41 18.20
CA GLU A 155 -2.72 -11.51 19.46
C GLU A 155 -2.92 -10.14 20.07
N GLU A 156 -4.01 -10.02 20.85
CA GLU A 156 -4.32 -8.77 21.53
C GLU A 156 -3.22 -8.40 22.60
#